data_7be389a220588d3ab75d328164383742
#
_entry.id   7be389a220588d3ab75d328164383742
#
_cell.length_a   1.000
_cell.length_b   1.000
_cell.length_c   1.000
_cell.angle_alpha   90.00
_cell.angle_beta   90.00
_cell.angle_gamma   90.00
#
_symmetry.space_group_name_H-M   'P 1'
#
loop_
_entity.id
_entity.type
_entity.pdbx_description
1 polymer ?
#
loop_
_entity_poly.entity_id
_entity_poly.type
_entity_poly.pdbx_seq_one_letter_code
_entity_poly.pdbx_strand_id
1 'polypeptide(L)' 'MYGGELMPKCPKCGKEVAPKKTWKMAGKPDKAGKRTEITIALCECCGKTFRSTIGKQKI' A
#
# COMPACT_ATOMS: atom_id res chain seq x y z
N MET A 1 -13.32 -6.51 9.94
CA MET A 1 -12.80 -6.34 9.66
C MET A 1 -12.27 -6.01 8.72
N TYR A 2 -11.90 -5.70 8.44
CA TYR A 2 -11.43 -5.41 7.62
C TYR A 2 -10.54 -5.84 7.14
N GLY A 3 -10.14 -6.08 7.09
CA GLY A 3 -9.10 -6.66 6.47
C GLY A 3 -9.14 -6.79 5.01
N GLY A 4 -9.94 -6.20 4.44
CA GLY A 4 -10.01 -6.27 2.99
C GLY A 4 -8.79 -5.65 2.35
N GLU A 5 -8.22 -6.33 1.38
CA GLU A 5 -7.14 -5.77 0.61
C GLU A 5 -7.71 -4.75 -0.35
N LEU A 6 -7.21 -3.54 -0.26
CA LEU A 6 -7.61 -2.51 -1.18
C LEU A 6 -6.80 -2.65 -2.46
N MET A 7 -7.51 -2.75 -3.56
CA MET A 7 -6.83 -2.82 -4.84
C MET A 7 -6.50 -1.41 -5.31
N PRO A 8 -5.23 -1.12 -5.54
CA PRO A 8 -4.85 0.21 -6.00
C PRO A 8 -5.35 0.46 -7.42
N LYS A 9 -5.66 1.70 -7.69
CA LYS A 9 -6.11 2.09 -9.01
C LYS A 9 -4.99 2.76 -9.78
N CYS A 10 -4.91 2.41 -11.04
CA CYS A 10 -3.94 3.05 -11.91
C CYS A 10 -4.30 4.52 -12.08
N PRO A 11 -3.34 5.44 -11.83
CA PRO A 11 -3.64 6.87 -11.94
C PRO A 11 -3.94 7.32 -13.35
N LYS A 12 -3.54 6.54 -14.34
CA LYS A 12 -3.80 6.90 -15.73
C LYS A 12 -5.05 6.25 -16.28
N CYS A 13 -5.27 4.98 -15.95
CA CYS A 13 -6.40 4.25 -16.49
C CYS A 13 -7.60 4.29 -15.57
N GLY A 14 -7.37 4.48 -14.27
CA GLY A 14 -8.45 4.45 -13.30
C GLY A 14 -8.99 3.05 -13.06
N LYS A 15 -8.35 2.03 -13.58
CA LYS A 15 -8.78 0.67 -13.38
C LYS A 15 -8.10 0.07 -12.18
N GLU A 16 -8.80 -0.82 -11.51
CA GLU A 16 -8.22 -1.55 -10.40
C GLU A 16 -7.20 -2.55 -10.93
N VAL A 17 -6.01 -2.50 -10.33
CA VAL A 17 -4.91 -3.35 -10.76
C VAL A 17 -4.48 -4.20 -9.60
N ALA A 18 -4.36 -5.51 -9.82
CA ALA A 18 -3.88 -6.39 -8.78
C ALA A 18 -2.40 -6.11 -8.53
N PRO A 19 -1.99 -6.03 -7.26
CA PRO A 19 -0.60 -5.74 -6.95
C PRO A 19 0.31 -6.89 -7.37
N LYS A 20 1.43 -6.54 -7.94
CA LYS A 20 2.42 -7.52 -8.35
C LYS A 20 3.21 -8.02 -7.16
N LYS A 21 3.52 -7.12 -6.24
CA LYS A 21 4.22 -7.43 -5.00
C LYS A 21 3.66 -6.59 -3.88
N THR A 22 3.70 -7.13 -2.68
CA THR A 22 3.31 -6.37 -1.50
C THR A 22 4.36 -6.59 -0.42
N TRP A 23 4.58 -5.56 0.37
CA TRP A 23 5.49 -5.68 1.51
C TRP A 23 5.07 -4.69 2.56
N LYS A 24 5.59 -4.91 3.76
CA LYS A 24 5.29 -4.06 4.90
C LYS A 24 6.53 -3.28 5.30
N MET A 25 6.33 -2.03 5.63
CA MET A 25 7.41 -1.17 6.09
C MET A 25 6.99 -0.48 7.38
N ALA A 26 7.90 -0.40 8.31
CA ALA A 26 7.64 0.33 9.55
C ALA A 26 8.06 1.78 9.37
N GLY A 27 7.15 2.68 9.70
CA GLY A 27 7.44 4.10 9.66
C GLY A 27 8.20 4.56 10.90
N LYS A 28 8.39 5.88 10.99
CA LYS A 28 9.06 6.43 12.15
C LYS A 28 8.14 6.36 13.38
N PRO A 29 8.72 6.15 14.57
CA PRO A 29 7.91 6.14 15.78
C PRO A 29 7.35 7.52 16.07
N ASP A 30 6.13 7.54 16.60
CA ASP A 30 5.53 8.79 16.98
C ASP A 30 6.01 9.21 18.38
N LYS A 31 5.38 10.25 18.95
CA LYS A 31 5.77 10.75 20.25
C LYS A 31 5.61 9.71 21.36
N ALA A 32 4.67 8.80 21.18
CA ALA A 32 4.44 7.75 22.16
C ALA A 32 5.35 6.54 21.93
N GLY A 33 6.20 6.60 20.93
CA GLY A 33 7.09 5.49 20.62
C GLY A 33 6.44 4.39 19.83
N LYS A 34 5.24 4.62 19.36
CA LYS A 34 4.54 3.62 18.55
C LYS A 34 4.83 3.84 17.07
N ARG A 35 5.07 2.76 16.40
CA ARG A 35 5.36 2.83 14.96
C ARG A 35 4.12 2.50 14.16
N THR A 36 4.05 3.07 12.98
CA THR A 36 2.97 2.77 12.05
C THR A 36 3.52 1.85 10.97
N GLU A 37 2.89 0.69 10.85
CA GLU A 37 3.26 -0.24 9.80
C GLU A 37 2.44 0.08 8.56
N ILE A 38 3.12 0.23 7.45
CA ILE A 38 2.49 0.59 6.19
C ILE A 38 2.64 -0.57 5.23
N THR A 39 1.55 -0.99 4.64
CA THR A 39 1.57 -2.03 3.62
C THR A 39 1.59 -1.36 2.26
N ILE A 40 2.61 -1.66 1.49
CA ILE A 40 2.78 -1.07 0.17
C ILE A 40 2.58 -2.13 -0.89
N ALA A 41 1.87 -1.78 -1.93
CA ALA A 41 1.64 -2.67 -3.06
C ALA A 41 2.32 -2.10 -4.29
N LEU A 42 3.08 -2.92 -4.97
CA LEU A 42 3.70 -2.56 -6.23
C LEU A 42 2.82 -3.05 -7.37
N CYS A 43 2.34 -2.13 -8.15
CA CYS A 43 1.44 -2.45 -9.24
C CYS A 43 2.05 -2.04 -10.57
N GLU A 44 1.66 -2.74 -11.61
CA GLU A 44 2.11 -2.43 -12.96
C GLU A 44 0.91 -2.20 -13.85
N CYS A 45 0.87 -1.06 -14.48
CA CYS A 45 -0.22 -0.71 -15.37
C CYS A 45 0.30 0.21 -16.46
N CYS A 46 -0.22 0.02 -17.68
CA CYS A 46 0.15 0.86 -18.82
C CYS A 46 1.66 0.86 -19.08
N GLY A 47 2.31 -0.24 -18.77
CA GLY A 47 3.74 -0.36 -18.98
C GLY A 47 4.60 0.36 -17.96
N LYS A 48 3.99 0.90 -16.93
CA LYS A 48 4.73 1.57 -15.86
C LYS A 48 4.39 0.96 -14.52
N THR A 49 5.35 0.98 -13.62
CA THR A 49 5.14 0.49 -12.28
C THR A 49 4.86 1.67 -11.34
N PHE A 50 4.00 1.44 -10.37
CA PHE A 50 3.71 2.43 -9.35
C PHE A 50 3.49 1.74 -8.02
N ARG A 51 3.72 2.48 -6.95
CA ARG A 51 3.52 1.98 -5.60
C ARG A 51 2.33 2.66 -4.97
N SER A 52 1.56 1.89 -4.24
CA SER A 52 0.40 2.41 -3.54
C SER A 52 0.37 1.89 -2.12
N THR A 53 -0.04 2.73 -1.21
CA THR A 53 -0.25 2.30 0.17
C THR A 53 -1.64 1.72 0.27
N ILE A 54 -1.71 0.43 0.59
CA ILE A 54 -3.00 -0.25 0.68
C ILE A 54 -3.43 -0.52 2.10
N GLY A 55 -2.57 -0.27 3.07
CA GLY A 55 -2.95 -0.46 4.46
C GLY A 55 -2.02 0.26 5.40
N LYS A 56 -2.55 0.60 6.56
CA LYS A 56 -1.80 1.19 7.65
C LYS A 56 -2.23 0.53 8.94
N GLN A 57 -1.28 0.27 9.79
CA GLN A 57 -1.55 -0.37 11.07
C GLN A 57 -0.56 0.12 12.09
N LYS A 58 -1.06 0.47 13.27
CA LYS A 58 -0.16 0.84 14.36
C LYS A 58 0.30 -0.41 15.09
N ILE A 59 1.55 -0.41 15.39
CA ILE A 59 2.14 -1.51 16.13
C ILE A 59 2.43 -1.08 17.56
#